data_41a56440e2d767347e6e41eab5725fcf
#
_entry.id   41a56440e2d767347e6e41eab5725fcf
#
_cell.length_a   1.000
_cell.length_b   1.000
_cell.length_c   1.000
_cell.angle_alpha   90.00
_cell.angle_beta   90.00
_cell.angle_gamma   90.00
#
_symmetry.space_group_name_H-M   'P 1'
#
loop_
_entity.id
_entity.type
_entity.pdbx_description
1 polymer ?
#
loop_
_entity_poly.entity_id
_entity_poly.type
_entity_poly.pdbx_seq_one_letter_code
_entity_poly.pdbx_strand_id
1 'polypeptide(L)'
;MDLNPHDDAPTVAYQFAGAGAFDPEDELSRCPVCAAPVYADDRYCEVCGHALEGPDPAHGDADHAEVDLGELAGVCDRGVRHTTNEDAMGLAVVYGTLIAVVCDGVSTTPGSGQASAAAAATAMAVLADAVRAHGPGHPVHHDSLPPRGSGGRADDMLDILEPDYPTYDEPRTAPRAVVGGFSPEDAEAVLHTAVNAAQDTIAQLSAAEGRMAPSCTFAAAIVTPPTPDGPGMVTVGWVGDSRVYLLGPRWCERLTSDDTWAAEAARAGLIPASEAETHRRAHTLTRWLGGDVEDVAPHTEVFPIETPATVLVCSDGLWNYASRPDVMASLVNQLPAHSTAIEVGRHLVEFAIDAGGHDNITAVVARVDH
;
A
#
# COMPACT_ATOMS: atom_id res chain seq x y z
N MET A 1 -31.89 -17.79 23.53
CA MET A 1 -31.23 -17.98 22.22
C MET A 1 -29.75 -17.97 22.53
N ASP A 2 -29.17 -19.16 22.54
CA ASP A 2 -27.76 -19.34 22.86
C ASP A 2 -26.94 -18.89 21.67
N LEU A 3 -26.20 -17.78 21.81
CA LEU A 3 -25.19 -17.35 20.86
C LEU A 3 -24.02 -18.33 20.95
N ASN A 4 -23.72 -18.98 19.86
CA ASN A 4 -22.63 -19.93 19.73
C ASN A 4 -21.29 -19.15 19.74
N PRO A 5 -20.35 -19.38 20.68
CA PRO A 5 -19.11 -18.61 20.82
C PRO A 5 -18.05 -18.97 19.76
N HIS A 6 -18.41 -19.65 18.67
CA HIS A 6 -17.47 -20.12 17.63
C HIS A 6 -17.59 -19.39 16.30
N ASP A 7 -18.46 -18.36 16.16
CA ASP A 7 -18.64 -17.64 14.88
C ASP A 7 -17.69 -16.44 14.68
N ASP A 8 -16.82 -16.11 15.66
CA ASP A 8 -15.90 -14.98 15.58
C ASP A 8 -14.44 -15.40 15.29
N ALA A 9 -14.23 -16.47 14.54
CA ALA A 9 -12.86 -16.79 14.10
C ALA A 9 -12.39 -15.74 13.09
N PRO A 10 -11.21 -15.09 13.30
CA PRO A 10 -10.71 -14.08 12.37
C PRO A 10 -10.46 -14.70 11.00
N THR A 11 -11.06 -14.13 9.96
CA THR A 11 -10.79 -14.52 8.57
C THR A 11 -9.55 -13.78 8.10
N VAL A 12 -8.47 -14.50 7.85
CA VAL A 12 -7.24 -13.96 7.29
C VAL A 12 -7.03 -14.62 5.93
N ALA A 13 -6.96 -13.82 4.87
CA ALA A 13 -6.62 -14.29 3.55
C ALA A 13 -5.31 -13.65 3.09
N TYR A 14 -4.41 -14.49 2.59
CA TYR A 14 -3.19 -14.06 1.92
C TYR A 14 -3.29 -14.51 0.49
N GLN A 15 -3.05 -13.62 -0.45
CA GLN A 15 -2.83 -14.01 -1.82
C GLN A 15 -1.63 -13.26 -2.37
N PHE A 16 -0.68 -14.03 -2.86
CA PHE A 16 0.50 -13.54 -3.53
C PHE A 16 0.31 -13.82 -5.01
N ALA A 17 0.21 -12.79 -5.82
CA ALA A 17 0.28 -12.94 -7.25
C ALA A 17 1.72 -13.38 -7.59
N GLY A 18 1.81 -14.55 -8.17
CA GLY A 18 2.94 -15.07 -8.92
C GLY A 18 4.35 -14.82 -8.41
N ALA A 19 4.72 -15.35 -7.25
CA ALA A 19 6.14 -15.64 -7.02
C ALA A 19 6.55 -16.80 -7.95
N GLY A 20 6.81 -16.48 -9.22
CA GLY A 20 7.47 -17.39 -10.16
C GLY A 20 8.82 -17.77 -9.56
N ALA A 21 9.16 -19.06 -9.53
CA ALA A 21 10.47 -19.50 -9.12
C ALA A 21 11.51 -18.84 -10.04
N PHE A 22 12.37 -17.99 -9.45
CA PHE A 22 13.46 -17.37 -10.15
C PHE A 22 14.43 -18.45 -10.66
N ASP A 23 14.64 -18.52 -11.97
CA ASP A 23 15.66 -19.36 -12.58
C ASP A 23 16.98 -18.56 -12.63
N PRO A 24 18.04 -19.01 -11.96
CA PRO A 24 19.31 -18.31 -11.91
C PRO A 24 20.05 -18.20 -13.26
N GLU A 25 19.51 -18.72 -14.34
CA GLU A 25 20.09 -18.69 -15.69
C GLU A 25 19.54 -17.59 -16.61
N ASP A 26 18.63 -16.71 -16.11
CA ASP A 26 18.11 -15.59 -16.90
C ASP A 26 19.20 -14.53 -17.14
N GLU A 27 19.85 -14.61 -18.31
CA GLU A 27 20.83 -13.61 -18.75
C GLU A 27 20.13 -12.27 -19.03
N LEU A 28 20.54 -11.23 -18.31
CA LEU A 28 20.17 -9.84 -18.60
C LEU A 28 20.57 -9.49 -20.04
N SER A 29 19.61 -9.27 -20.90
CA SER A 29 19.80 -8.71 -22.23
C SER A 29 19.65 -7.18 -22.21
N ARG A 30 19.82 -6.54 -23.36
CA ARG A 30 19.65 -5.09 -23.45
C ARG A 30 18.62 -4.75 -24.51
N CYS A 31 17.76 -3.80 -24.18
CA CYS A 31 16.79 -3.26 -25.14
C CYS A 31 17.51 -2.75 -26.39
N PRO A 32 17.07 -3.18 -27.59
CA PRO A 32 17.70 -2.78 -28.85
C PRO A 32 17.52 -1.29 -29.18
N VAL A 33 16.59 -0.59 -28.52
CA VAL A 33 16.29 0.83 -28.78
C VAL A 33 16.98 1.76 -27.79
N CYS A 34 16.95 1.48 -26.49
CA CYS A 34 17.47 2.40 -25.48
C CYS A 34 18.65 1.84 -24.67
N ALA A 35 19.03 0.58 -24.92
CA ALA A 35 20.11 -0.15 -24.24
C ALA A 35 19.90 -0.33 -22.72
N ALA A 36 18.70 -0.09 -22.20
CA ALA A 36 18.33 -0.41 -20.82
C ALA A 36 18.41 -1.94 -20.61
N PRO A 37 18.72 -2.41 -19.40
CA PRO A 37 18.67 -3.84 -19.11
C PRO A 37 17.24 -4.34 -19.27
N VAL A 38 17.07 -5.54 -19.80
CA VAL A 38 15.79 -6.24 -19.97
C VAL A 38 15.99 -7.71 -19.61
N TYR A 39 14.98 -8.33 -19.05
CA TYR A 39 14.99 -9.78 -18.73
C TYR A 39 14.53 -10.61 -19.93
N ALA A 40 14.83 -11.89 -19.91
CA ALA A 40 14.53 -12.78 -21.04
C ALA A 40 13.02 -12.95 -21.29
N ASP A 41 12.21 -12.69 -20.26
CA ASP A 41 10.77 -12.79 -20.27
C ASP A 41 10.06 -11.44 -20.46
N ASP A 42 10.78 -10.32 -20.49
CA ASP A 42 10.19 -9.00 -20.77
C ASP A 42 9.58 -8.94 -22.17
N ARG A 43 8.32 -8.53 -22.26
CA ARG A 43 7.63 -8.29 -23.54
C ARG A 43 7.87 -6.90 -24.10
N TYR A 44 8.16 -5.95 -23.22
CA TYR A 44 8.41 -4.55 -23.56
C TYR A 44 9.51 -4.01 -22.66
N CYS A 45 10.33 -3.14 -23.20
CA CYS A 45 11.32 -2.42 -22.40
C CYS A 45 10.60 -1.39 -21.49
N GLU A 46 10.77 -1.51 -20.20
CA GLU A 46 10.16 -0.62 -19.20
C GLU A 46 10.56 0.85 -19.36
N VAL A 47 11.80 1.09 -19.83
CA VAL A 47 12.33 2.45 -19.99
C VAL A 47 11.79 3.18 -21.23
N CYS A 48 11.58 2.47 -22.36
CA CYS A 48 11.19 3.13 -23.62
C CYS A 48 9.93 2.55 -24.26
N GLY A 49 9.32 1.53 -23.67
CA GLY A 49 8.11 0.89 -24.19
C GLY A 49 8.30 0.09 -25.50
N HIS A 50 9.57 -0.19 -25.91
CA HIS A 50 9.85 -0.98 -27.10
C HIS A 50 9.43 -2.43 -26.92
N ALA A 51 8.62 -2.98 -27.84
CA ALA A 51 8.24 -4.39 -27.79
C ALA A 51 9.47 -5.29 -28.01
N LEU A 52 9.68 -6.24 -27.11
CA LEU A 52 10.74 -7.23 -27.16
C LEU A 52 10.16 -8.52 -27.78
N GLU A 53 10.93 -9.19 -28.63
CA GLU A 53 10.50 -10.46 -29.26
C GLU A 53 10.65 -11.60 -28.24
N GLY A 54 9.59 -11.91 -27.50
CA GLY A 54 9.51 -13.03 -26.56
C GLY A 54 8.34 -13.98 -26.90
N PRO A 55 8.33 -15.21 -26.37
CA PRO A 55 7.19 -16.10 -26.53
C PRO A 55 5.96 -15.48 -25.85
N ASP A 56 4.79 -15.61 -26.50
CA ASP A 56 3.51 -15.18 -25.94
C ASP A 56 3.09 -16.18 -24.84
N PRO A 57 3.27 -15.88 -23.55
CA PRO A 57 2.74 -16.74 -22.51
C PRO A 57 1.22 -16.62 -22.55
N ALA A 58 0.54 -17.74 -22.75
CA ALA A 58 -0.91 -17.79 -22.58
C ALA A 58 -1.24 -17.19 -21.18
N HIS A 59 -2.16 -16.22 -21.14
CA HIS A 59 -2.70 -15.68 -19.88
C HIS A 59 -3.11 -16.85 -18.98
N GLY A 60 -2.34 -17.10 -17.93
CA GLY A 60 -2.64 -18.12 -16.93
C GLY A 60 -3.23 -17.47 -15.68
N ASP A 61 -4.03 -18.23 -14.92
CA ASP A 61 -4.65 -17.80 -13.65
C ASP A 61 -3.62 -17.29 -12.60
N ALA A 62 -2.32 -17.50 -12.83
CA ALA A 62 -1.25 -17.05 -11.94
C ALA A 62 -1.00 -15.53 -11.96
N ASP A 63 -1.44 -14.85 -13.00
CA ASP A 63 -1.18 -13.42 -13.22
C ASP A 63 -2.32 -12.51 -12.73
N HIS A 64 -3.43 -13.11 -12.32
CA HIS A 64 -4.61 -12.42 -11.79
C HIS A 64 -5.04 -13.06 -10.47
N ALA A 65 -5.24 -12.26 -9.45
CA ALA A 65 -5.61 -12.73 -8.13
C ALA A 65 -6.73 -11.88 -7.53
N GLU A 66 -7.73 -12.55 -6.95
CA GLU A 66 -8.83 -11.90 -6.26
C GLU A 66 -9.01 -12.49 -4.86
N VAL A 67 -9.26 -11.62 -3.89
CA VAL A 67 -9.65 -12.00 -2.53
C VAL A 67 -10.89 -11.23 -2.14
N ASP A 68 -11.93 -11.93 -1.69
CA ASP A 68 -13.18 -11.32 -1.24
C ASP A 68 -13.47 -11.75 0.20
N LEU A 69 -13.44 -10.80 1.13
CA LEU A 69 -13.78 -10.94 2.55
C LEU A 69 -15.07 -10.17 2.91
N GLY A 70 -15.90 -9.81 1.92
CA GLY A 70 -17.12 -9.05 2.09
C GLY A 70 -16.88 -7.54 2.04
N GLU A 71 -16.73 -6.90 3.19
CA GLU A 71 -16.45 -5.44 3.27
C GLU A 71 -15.03 -5.06 2.85
N LEU A 72 -14.13 -6.03 2.80
CA LEU A 72 -12.75 -5.88 2.35
C LEU A 72 -12.48 -6.84 1.19
N ALA A 73 -11.98 -6.34 0.07
CA ALA A 73 -11.62 -7.17 -1.06
C ALA A 73 -10.39 -6.60 -1.79
N GLY A 74 -9.68 -7.45 -2.51
CA GLY A 74 -8.52 -7.06 -3.29
C GLY A 74 -8.50 -7.73 -4.65
N VAL A 75 -8.02 -7.01 -5.64
CA VAL A 75 -7.75 -7.47 -7.00
C VAL A 75 -6.33 -7.06 -7.37
N CYS A 76 -5.56 -8.03 -7.84
CA CYS A 76 -4.20 -7.83 -8.30
C CYS A 76 -4.07 -8.46 -9.69
N ASP A 77 -3.56 -7.70 -10.65
CA ASP A 77 -3.42 -8.12 -12.04
C ASP A 77 -2.04 -7.73 -12.56
N ARG A 78 -1.46 -8.57 -13.39
CA ARG A 78 -0.16 -8.32 -14.02
C ARG A 78 -0.16 -7.11 -14.96
N GLY A 79 -1.32 -6.69 -15.43
CA GLY A 79 -1.43 -5.73 -16.52
C GLY A 79 -1.11 -6.34 -17.88
N VAL A 80 -0.91 -5.48 -18.87
CA VAL A 80 -0.78 -5.91 -20.28
C VAL A 80 0.67 -6.04 -20.72
N ARG A 81 1.58 -5.27 -20.13
CA ARG A 81 2.96 -5.13 -20.63
C ARG A 81 3.98 -5.99 -19.89
N HIS A 82 3.77 -6.25 -18.61
CA HIS A 82 4.67 -7.08 -17.82
C HIS A 82 4.47 -8.57 -18.10
N THR A 83 5.50 -9.36 -17.91
CA THR A 83 5.44 -10.82 -18.03
C THR A 83 5.19 -11.49 -16.69
N THR A 84 5.60 -10.84 -15.62
CA THR A 84 5.41 -11.26 -14.23
C THR A 84 4.60 -10.24 -13.46
N ASN A 85 3.94 -10.68 -12.41
CA ASN A 85 3.30 -9.78 -11.46
C ASN A 85 4.21 -9.67 -10.24
N GLU A 86 4.77 -8.48 -10.02
CA GLU A 86 5.67 -8.17 -8.92
C GLU A 86 4.95 -7.48 -7.76
N ASP A 87 3.65 -7.18 -7.92
CA ASP A 87 2.79 -6.69 -6.86
C ASP A 87 2.36 -7.80 -5.91
N ALA A 88 2.13 -7.44 -4.65
CA ALA A 88 1.54 -8.31 -3.66
C ALA A 88 0.54 -7.56 -2.79
N MET A 89 -0.51 -8.27 -2.34
CA MET A 89 -1.49 -7.75 -1.42
C MET A 89 -1.73 -8.69 -0.24
N GLY A 90 -2.07 -8.12 0.91
CA GLY A 90 -2.51 -8.85 2.09
C GLY A 90 -3.80 -8.24 2.64
N LEU A 91 -4.75 -9.08 3.02
CA LEU A 91 -6.05 -8.67 3.55
C LEU A 91 -6.40 -9.47 4.79
N ALA A 92 -6.96 -8.81 5.79
CA ALA A 92 -7.52 -9.48 6.96
C ALA A 92 -8.72 -8.73 7.53
N VAL A 93 -9.69 -9.48 8.05
CA VAL A 93 -10.77 -8.96 8.88
C VAL A 93 -10.64 -9.60 10.26
N VAL A 94 -10.39 -8.77 11.28
CA VAL A 94 -10.14 -9.23 12.64
C VAL A 94 -11.03 -8.42 13.60
N TYR A 95 -12.01 -9.05 14.22
CA TYR A 95 -13.00 -8.39 15.11
C TYR A 95 -13.64 -7.14 14.50
N GLY A 96 -13.95 -7.18 13.21
CA GLY A 96 -14.52 -6.05 12.47
C GLY A 96 -13.48 -4.98 12.03
N THR A 97 -12.23 -5.06 12.47
CA THR A 97 -11.14 -4.23 11.93
C THR A 97 -10.71 -4.78 10.57
N LEU A 98 -10.70 -3.92 9.54
CA LEU A 98 -10.26 -4.27 8.21
C LEU A 98 -8.79 -3.86 8.04
N ILE A 99 -7.96 -4.78 7.57
CA ILE A 99 -6.52 -4.56 7.39
C ILE A 99 -6.17 -4.83 5.94
N ALA A 100 -5.60 -3.84 5.26
CA ALA A 100 -5.15 -3.91 3.88
C ALA A 100 -3.65 -3.58 3.79
N VAL A 101 -2.91 -4.36 3.01
CA VAL A 101 -1.50 -4.13 2.68
C VAL A 101 -1.32 -4.30 1.19
N VAL A 102 -0.59 -3.38 0.56
CA VAL A 102 -0.13 -3.46 -0.84
C VAL A 102 1.38 -3.20 -0.85
N CYS A 103 2.11 -4.06 -1.53
CA CYS A 103 3.53 -3.93 -1.81
C CYS A 103 3.75 -4.06 -3.32
N ASP A 104 4.42 -3.09 -3.91
CA ASP A 104 4.74 -3.02 -5.33
C ASP A 104 6.25 -3.27 -5.49
N GLY A 105 6.61 -4.27 -6.28
CA GLY A 105 7.99 -4.68 -6.49
C GLY A 105 8.73 -3.70 -7.40
N VAL A 106 9.91 -3.23 -6.98
CA VAL A 106 10.72 -2.33 -7.81
C VAL A 106 11.37 -3.12 -8.94
N SER A 107 10.79 -3.05 -10.14
CA SER A 107 11.14 -3.86 -11.32
C SER A 107 12.60 -3.78 -11.78
N THR A 108 13.35 -2.75 -11.34
CA THR A 108 14.79 -2.65 -11.65
C THR A 108 15.66 -3.58 -10.80
N THR A 109 15.08 -4.30 -9.84
CA THR A 109 15.80 -5.20 -8.93
C THR A 109 15.32 -6.65 -9.09
N PRO A 110 16.24 -7.61 -9.35
CA PRO A 110 15.87 -9.02 -9.44
C PRO A 110 15.22 -9.52 -8.15
N GLY A 111 14.10 -10.26 -8.27
CA GLY A 111 13.40 -10.81 -7.12
C GLY A 111 12.45 -9.86 -6.41
N SER A 112 12.09 -8.71 -7.03
CA SER A 112 11.14 -7.73 -6.51
C SER A 112 9.78 -8.35 -6.17
N GLY A 113 9.24 -9.25 -7.00
CA GLY A 113 8.01 -9.98 -6.69
C GLY A 113 8.11 -10.88 -5.46
N GLN A 114 9.29 -11.45 -5.17
CA GLN A 114 9.52 -12.19 -3.93
C GLN A 114 9.59 -11.25 -2.73
N ALA A 115 10.20 -10.07 -2.90
CA ALA A 115 10.28 -9.07 -1.85
C ALA A 115 8.89 -8.54 -1.48
N SER A 116 8.08 -8.15 -2.48
CA SER A 116 6.72 -7.66 -2.26
C SER A 116 5.84 -8.70 -1.59
N ALA A 117 5.90 -9.97 -2.05
CA ALA A 117 5.17 -11.07 -1.45
C ALA A 117 5.57 -11.33 0.02
N ALA A 118 6.87 -11.37 0.29
CA ALA A 118 7.40 -11.58 1.63
C ALA A 118 7.08 -10.41 2.57
N ALA A 119 7.18 -9.17 2.08
CA ALA A 119 6.83 -7.97 2.82
C ALA A 119 5.35 -7.95 3.20
N ALA A 120 4.47 -8.16 2.21
CA ALA A 120 3.02 -8.19 2.43
C ALA A 120 2.60 -9.28 3.42
N ALA A 121 3.16 -10.50 3.30
CA ALA A 121 2.89 -11.60 4.21
C ALA A 121 3.34 -11.32 5.64
N THR A 122 4.57 -10.85 5.79
CA THR A 122 5.15 -10.58 7.12
C THR A 122 4.41 -9.44 7.81
N ALA A 123 4.18 -8.33 7.08
CA ALA A 123 3.44 -7.20 7.63
C ALA A 123 2.02 -7.58 8.04
N MET A 124 1.30 -8.32 7.17
CA MET A 124 -0.06 -8.76 7.48
C MET A 124 -0.12 -9.64 8.72
N ALA A 125 0.83 -10.57 8.90
CA ALA A 125 0.90 -11.40 10.09
C ALA A 125 1.06 -10.56 11.36
N VAL A 126 1.98 -9.59 11.36
CA VAL A 126 2.21 -8.68 12.50
C VAL A 126 0.97 -7.85 12.80
N LEU A 127 0.34 -7.25 11.76
CA LEU A 127 -0.85 -6.41 11.93
C LEU A 127 -2.04 -7.21 12.47
N ALA A 128 -2.32 -8.38 11.88
CA ALA A 128 -3.42 -9.22 12.31
C ALA A 128 -3.24 -9.77 13.74
N ASP A 129 -2.02 -10.14 14.10
CA ASP A 129 -1.72 -10.64 15.47
C ASP A 129 -1.84 -9.53 16.51
N ALA A 130 -1.42 -8.30 16.18
CA ALA A 130 -1.59 -7.15 17.07
C ALA A 130 -3.08 -6.84 17.32
N VAL A 131 -3.91 -6.81 16.27
CA VAL A 131 -5.36 -6.60 16.44
C VAL A 131 -5.99 -7.74 17.25
N ARG A 132 -5.57 -9.00 17.05
CA ARG A 132 -6.04 -10.14 17.86
C ARG A 132 -5.68 -9.99 19.34
N ALA A 133 -4.49 -9.51 19.63
CA ALA A 133 -4.02 -9.30 21.02
C ALA A 133 -4.83 -8.24 21.77
N HIS A 134 -5.46 -7.30 21.06
CA HIS A 134 -6.31 -6.25 21.64
C HIS A 134 -7.81 -6.58 21.56
N GLY A 135 -8.18 -7.80 21.14
CA GLY A 135 -9.56 -8.24 21.00
C GLY A 135 -10.33 -8.33 22.31
N PRO A 136 -11.66 -8.46 22.23
CA PRO A 136 -12.52 -8.49 23.43
C PRO A 136 -12.14 -9.67 24.33
N GLY A 137 -11.73 -9.37 25.57
CA GLY A 137 -11.39 -10.36 26.60
C GLY A 137 -9.90 -10.50 26.92
N HIS A 138 -9.01 -9.78 26.25
CA HIS A 138 -7.60 -9.74 26.65
C HIS A 138 -7.34 -8.58 27.63
N PRO A 139 -6.74 -8.83 28.80
CA PRO A 139 -6.33 -7.77 29.72
C PRO A 139 -5.21 -6.96 29.07
N VAL A 140 -5.42 -5.64 28.92
CA VAL A 140 -4.41 -4.73 28.40
C VAL A 140 -3.26 -4.63 29.44
N HIS A 141 -2.14 -5.27 29.16
CA HIS A 141 -0.90 -5.06 29.91
C HIS A 141 -0.16 -3.86 29.31
N HIS A 142 -0.27 -2.70 29.95
CA HIS A 142 0.43 -1.45 29.59
C HIS A 142 1.97 -1.49 29.77
N ASP A 143 2.56 -2.64 30.07
CA ASP A 143 3.97 -2.74 30.49
C ASP A 143 4.96 -3.14 29.38
N SER A 144 4.55 -3.20 28.09
CA SER A 144 5.39 -3.77 27.03
C SER A 144 6.01 -2.76 26.05
N LEU A 145 5.87 -1.46 26.25
CA LEU A 145 6.56 -0.49 25.41
C LEU A 145 7.92 -0.10 26.01
N PRO A 146 9.03 -0.16 25.24
CA PRO A 146 10.31 0.31 25.73
C PRO A 146 10.26 1.83 26.00
N PRO A 147 10.97 2.34 27.04
CA PRO A 147 10.95 3.74 27.38
C PRO A 147 11.51 4.61 26.24
N ARG A 148 10.77 5.62 25.84
CA ARG A 148 11.20 6.64 24.88
C ARG A 148 12.53 7.24 25.33
N GLY A 149 13.58 7.09 24.52
CA GLY A 149 14.85 7.76 24.72
C GLY A 149 14.67 9.27 24.70
N SER A 150 15.12 9.94 25.73
CA SER A 150 15.16 11.39 25.86
C SER A 150 16.20 11.96 24.89
N GLY A 151 15.78 12.31 23.67
CA GLY A 151 16.58 13.05 22.68
C GLY A 151 16.49 14.55 22.94
N GLY A 152 17.65 15.19 23.05
CA GLY A 152 17.84 16.56 23.48
C GLY A 152 17.30 17.61 22.50
N ARG A 153 17.00 18.78 23.06
CA ARG A 153 16.73 20.06 22.43
C ARG A 153 17.80 20.41 21.38
N ALA A 154 17.33 20.82 20.21
CA ALA A 154 18.04 21.77 19.37
C ALA A 154 17.05 22.90 19.05
N ASP A 155 17.11 23.97 19.83
CA ASP A 155 16.72 25.32 19.43
C ASP A 155 17.80 25.82 18.47
N ASP A 156 17.39 26.24 17.25
CA ASP A 156 17.77 27.49 16.60
C ASP A 156 17.64 27.44 15.08
N MET A 157 17.01 28.51 14.57
CA MET A 157 17.12 29.08 13.22
C MET A 157 16.35 28.46 12.06
N LEU A 158 15.27 29.08 11.60
CA LEU A 158 15.20 30.06 10.51
C LEU A 158 13.74 30.36 10.13
N ASP A 159 13.34 31.60 10.32
CA ASP A 159 12.20 32.24 9.65
C ASP A 159 12.37 32.23 8.15
N ILE A 160 11.54 31.47 7.41
CA ILE A 160 11.32 31.67 5.98
C ILE A 160 9.83 31.48 5.69
N LEU A 161 9.21 32.58 5.33
CA LEU A 161 7.94 32.87 4.64
C LEU A 161 7.13 31.66 4.17
N GLU A 162 5.95 31.48 4.78
CA GLU A 162 4.89 30.58 4.33
C GLU A 162 4.21 31.11 3.07
N PRO A 163 3.94 30.24 2.05
CA PRO A 163 2.98 30.57 1.01
C PRO A 163 1.56 30.28 1.47
N ASP A 164 0.66 31.22 1.23
CA ASP A 164 -0.78 31.17 1.49
C ASP A 164 -1.44 29.92 0.87
N TYR A 165 -1.61 28.88 1.70
CA TYR A 165 -2.64 27.86 1.51
C TYR A 165 -3.77 28.15 2.48
N PRO A 166 -5.05 27.88 2.14
CA PRO A 166 -6.14 28.04 3.07
C PRO A 166 -5.91 27.13 4.27
N THR A 167 -5.53 27.75 5.38
CA THR A 167 -5.35 27.10 6.67
C THR A 167 -6.71 26.60 7.16
N TYR A 168 -6.90 25.28 7.18
CA TYR A 168 -7.87 24.68 8.08
C TYR A 168 -7.29 24.69 9.49
N ASP A 169 -7.33 25.86 10.10
CA ASP A 169 -6.98 26.06 11.50
C ASP A 169 -8.20 25.73 12.37
N GLU A 170 -8.45 24.45 12.59
CA GLU A 170 -9.02 23.98 13.85
C GLU A 170 -8.12 22.85 14.38
N PRO A 171 -7.68 22.90 15.64
CA PRO A 171 -6.96 21.78 16.22
C PRO A 171 -7.93 20.59 16.24
N ARG A 172 -7.69 19.58 15.38
CA ARG A 172 -8.38 18.29 15.47
C ARG A 172 -8.06 17.73 16.84
N THR A 173 -8.98 17.87 17.78
CA THR A 173 -8.88 17.22 19.08
C THR A 173 -8.88 15.72 18.81
N ALA A 174 -7.75 15.08 19.11
CA ALA A 174 -7.64 13.63 19.02
C ALA A 174 -8.83 12.97 19.75
N PRO A 175 -9.54 12.03 19.11
CA PRO A 175 -10.66 11.36 19.75
C PRO A 175 -10.17 10.66 21.02
N ARG A 176 -10.97 10.81 22.07
CA ARG A 176 -10.71 10.25 23.40
C ARG A 176 -10.72 8.72 23.30
N ALA A 177 -9.69 8.06 23.83
CA ALA A 177 -9.52 6.61 23.81
C ALA A 177 -10.81 5.84 24.14
N VAL A 178 -11.16 4.88 23.28
CA VAL A 178 -12.17 3.86 23.58
C VAL A 178 -11.57 2.91 24.61
N VAL A 179 -12.24 2.76 25.73
CA VAL A 179 -11.78 1.86 26.80
C VAL A 179 -11.91 0.41 26.31
N GLY A 180 -10.77 -0.25 26.06
CA GLY A 180 -10.70 -1.70 25.82
C GLY A 180 -10.73 -2.14 24.35
N GLY A 181 -10.23 -1.34 23.39
CA GLY A 181 -10.11 -1.70 21.98
C GLY A 181 -8.75 -1.29 21.39
N PHE A 182 -8.47 -1.75 20.18
CA PHE A 182 -7.29 -1.38 19.39
C PHE A 182 -7.35 0.13 19.03
N SER A 183 -6.47 0.90 19.63
CA SER A 183 -6.48 2.37 19.49
C SER A 183 -5.72 2.83 18.24
N PRO A 184 -5.93 4.08 17.76
CA PRO A 184 -5.11 4.64 16.70
C PRO A 184 -3.61 4.67 17.02
N GLU A 185 -3.24 4.94 18.28
CA GLU A 185 -1.84 4.91 18.72
C GLU A 185 -1.25 3.49 18.65
N ASP A 186 -2.05 2.45 18.99
CA ASP A 186 -1.64 1.06 18.83
C ASP A 186 -1.47 0.73 17.34
N ALA A 187 -2.37 1.23 16.48
CA ALA A 187 -2.30 1.03 15.04
C ALA A 187 -1.04 1.68 14.43
N GLU A 188 -0.68 2.90 14.82
CA GLU A 188 0.58 3.53 14.37
C GLU A 188 1.81 2.74 14.86
N ALA A 189 1.84 2.35 16.13
CA ALA A 189 2.96 1.59 16.69
C ALA A 189 3.14 0.22 16.00
N VAL A 190 2.05 -0.45 15.68
CA VAL A 190 2.12 -1.75 15.00
C VAL A 190 2.49 -1.62 13.53
N LEU A 191 2.13 -0.53 12.83
CA LEU A 191 2.58 -0.25 11.48
C LEU A 191 4.11 -0.11 11.42
N HIS A 192 4.72 0.60 12.38
CA HIS A 192 6.17 0.64 12.50
C HIS A 192 6.78 -0.76 12.71
N THR A 193 6.16 -1.56 13.58
CA THR A 193 6.63 -2.93 13.83
C THR A 193 6.51 -3.81 12.58
N ALA A 194 5.41 -3.68 11.84
CA ALA A 194 5.15 -4.44 10.62
C ALA A 194 6.15 -4.10 9.50
N VAL A 195 6.44 -2.80 9.31
CA VAL A 195 7.42 -2.35 8.32
C VAL A 195 8.83 -2.86 8.68
N ASN A 196 9.24 -2.75 9.95
CA ASN A 196 10.55 -3.26 10.37
C ASN A 196 10.66 -4.77 10.16
N ALA A 197 9.62 -5.54 10.50
CA ALA A 197 9.61 -6.99 10.28
C ALA A 197 9.65 -7.34 8.78
N ALA A 198 8.95 -6.62 7.93
CA ALA A 198 9.00 -6.77 6.48
C ALA A 198 10.39 -6.46 5.93
N GLN A 199 11.00 -5.36 6.38
CA GLN A 199 12.38 -4.98 6.03
C GLN A 199 13.39 -6.07 6.41
N ASP A 200 13.30 -6.59 7.64
CA ASP A 200 14.18 -7.68 8.10
C ASP A 200 14.02 -8.94 7.24
N THR A 201 12.78 -9.25 6.82
CA THR A 201 12.51 -10.40 5.96
C THR A 201 13.14 -10.23 4.58
N ILE A 202 13.02 -9.06 3.95
CA ILE A 202 13.66 -8.77 2.67
C ILE A 202 15.19 -8.80 2.79
N ALA A 203 15.75 -8.25 3.86
CA ALA A 203 17.19 -8.28 4.11
C ALA A 203 17.73 -9.72 4.22
N GLN A 204 16.96 -10.64 4.85
CA GLN A 204 17.31 -12.05 4.94
C GLN A 204 17.27 -12.75 3.57
N LEU A 205 16.28 -12.46 2.72
CA LEU A 205 16.22 -12.96 1.34
C LEU A 205 17.46 -12.51 0.54
N SER A 206 17.79 -11.22 0.62
CA SER A 206 18.95 -10.64 -0.06
C SER A 206 20.27 -11.30 0.34
N ALA A 207 20.45 -11.53 1.64
CA ALA A 207 21.67 -12.17 2.17
C ALA A 207 21.83 -13.63 1.71
N ALA A 208 20.72 -14.35 1.49
CA ALA A 208 20.72 -15.73 1.04
C ALA A 208 21.12 -15.87 -0.43
N GLU A 209 20.83 -14.87 -1.26
CA GLU A 209 21.04 -14.94 -2.71
C GLU A 209 22.35 -14.31 -3.20
N GLY A 210 22.97 -13.44 -2.41
CA GLY A 210 24.27 -12.81 -2.75
C GLY A 210 24.22 -11.89 -3.98
N ARG A 211 23.04 -11.35 -4.30
CA ARG A 211 22.74 -10.52 -5.48
C ARG A 211 22.36 -9.10 -5.09
N MET A 212 22.04 -8.27 -6.10
CA MET A 212 21.40 -6.97 -5.88
C MET A 212 20.12 -7.20 -5.05
N ALA A 213 19.96 -6.38 -4.03
CA ALA A 213 18.91 -6.53 -3.05
C ALA A 213 17.54 -6.32 -3.70
N PRO A 214 16.61 -7.28 -3.62
CA PRO A 214 15.24 -7.08 -4.05
C PRO A 214 14.59 -6.00 -3.19
N SER A 215 13.67 -5.25 -3.77
CA SER A 215 13.04 -4.11 -3.11
C SER A 215 11.59 -3.95 -3.53
N CYS A 216 10.80 -3.32 -2.65
CA CYS A 216 9.40 -3.01 -2.92
C CYS A 216 8.95 -1.75 -2.19
N THR A 217 7.80 -1.20 -2.59
CA THR A 217 7.05 -0.22 -1.80
C THR A 217 6.26 -0.90 -0.69
N PHE A 218 5.63 -0.09 0.14
CA PHE A 218 4.70 -0.55 1.17
C PHE A 218 3.60 0.49 1.37
N ALA A 219 2.35 0.09 1.31
CA ALA A 219 1.22 0.89 1.76
C ALA A 219 0.23 0.02 2.53
N ALA A 220 -0.22 0.50 3.67
CA ALA A 220 -1.18 -0.21 4.50
C ALA A 220 -2.25 0.71 5.07
N ALA A 221 -3.44 0.15 5.26
CA ALA A 221 -4.55 0.79 5.95
C ALA A 221 -5.13 -0.16 7.01
N ILE A 222 -5.29 0.35 8.24
CA ILE A 222 -6.03 -0.30 9.31
C ILE A 222 -7.31 0.51 9.51
N VAL A 223 -8.44 -0.09 9.18
CA VAL A 223 -9.75 0.56 9.22
C VAL A 223 -10.55 0.00 10.39
N THR A 224 -10.83 0.85 11.36
CA THR A 224 -11.76 0.57 12.47
C THR A 224 -13.11 1.20 12.12
N PRO A 225 -14.16 0.41 11.85
CA PRO A 225 -15.46 0.94 11.54
C PRO A 225 -16.05 1.78 12.69
N PRO A 226 -16.98 2.69 12.40
CA PRO A 226 -17.65 3.46 13.44
C PRO A 226 -18.44 2.54 14.38
N THR A 227 -18.47 2.93 15.65
CA THR A 227 -19.24 2.27 16.69
C THR A 227 -20.21 3.26 17.32
N PRO A 228 -21.22 2.82 18.11
CA PRO A 228 -22.07 3.74 18.85
C PRO A 228 -21.29 4.68 19.80
N ASP A 229 -20.07 4.30 20.17
CA ASP A 229 -19.25 5.02 21.15
C ASP A 229 -18.21 5.95 20.49
N GLY A 230 -18.01 5.87 19.16
CA GLY A 230 -17.04 6.71 18.47
C GLY A 230 -17.04 6.60 16.94
N PRO A 231 -16.41 7.58 16.26
CA PRO A 231 -16.27 7.57 14.82
C PRO A 231 -15.37 6.43 14.36
N GLY A 232 -15.58 5.98 13.12
CA GLY A 232 -14.61 5.12 12.44
C GLY A 232 -13.29 5.87 12.23
N MET A 233 -12.20 5.10 12.17
CA MET A 233 -10.86 5.63 11.96
C MET A 233 -10.14 4.82 10.89
N VAL A 234 -9.32 5.48 10.09
CA VAL A 234 -8.31 4.82 9.26
C VAL A 234 -6.93 5.29 9.70
N THR A 235 -6.08 4.33 10.05
CA THR A 235 -4.65 4.56 10.29
C THR A 235 -3.90 4.03 9.09
N VAL A 236 -3.10 4.89 8.46
CA VAL A 236 -2.32 4.54 7.28
C VAL A 236 -0.83 4.52 7.61
N GLY A 237 -0.10 3.62 6.93
CA GLY A 237 1.35 3.57 6.98
C GLY A 237 1.92 3.32 5.60
N TRP A 238 3.01 4.03 5.20
CA TRP A 238 3.59 3.84 3.87
C TRP A 238 5.09 4.11 3.80
N VAL A 239 5.71 3.49 2.81
CA VAL A 239 7.07 3.73 2.33
C VAL A 239 7.03 3.56 0.81
N GLY A 240 7.42 4.58 0.06
CA GLY A 240 7.37 4.58 -1.41
C GLY A 240 6.20 5.38 -1.96
N ASP A 241 5.66 4.97 -3.10
CA ASP A 241 4.64 5.68 -3.87
C ASP A 241 3.35 4.89 -4.12
N SER A 242 3.19 3.71 -3.53
CA SER A 242 1.88 3.08 -3.37
C SER A 242 1.00 3.96 -2.47
N ARG A 243 -0.27 4.09 -2.81
CA ARG A 243 -1.15 5.12 -2.23
C ARG A 243 -2.34 4.58 -1.47
N VAL A 244 -2.81 5.37 -0.50
CA VAL A 244 -4.10 5.18 0.18
C VAL A 244 -5.00 6.37 -0.10
N TYR A 245 -6.25 6.09 -0.50
CA TYR A 245 -7.29 7.08 -0.70
C TYR A 245 -8.46 6.83 0.24
N LEU A 246 -9.08 7.91 0.70
CA LEU A 246 -10.33 7.89 1.44
C LEU A 246 -11.38 8.61 0.59
N LEU A 247 -12.37 7.85 0.12
CA LEU A 247 -13.34 8.28 -0.89
C LEU A 247 -14.75 8.22 -0.30
N GLY A 248 -15.32 9.38 -0.05
CA GLY A 248 -16.69 9.56 0.40
C GLY A 248 -17.57 10.20 -0.69
N PRO A 249 -18.88 10.26 -0.51
CA PRO A 249 -19.81 10.78 -1.52
C PRO A 249 -19.73 12.30 -1.71
N ARG A 250 -19.15 13.03 -0.76
CA ARG A 250 -19.05 14.49 -0.78
C ARG A 250 -17.62 15.01 -0.58
N TRP A 251 -16.70 14.14 -0.28
CA TRP A 251 -15.30 14.47 -0.05
C TRP A 251 -14.43 13.28 -0.45
N CYS A 252 -13.24 13.55 -0.92
CA CYS A 252 -12.26 12.54 -1.30
C CYS A 252 -10.86 13.09 -1.05
N GLU A 253 -9.99 12.25 -0.55
CA GLU A 253 -8.63 12.65 -0.19
C GLU A 253 -7.64 11.51 -0.47
N ARG A 254 -6.42 11.86 -0.87
CA ARG A 254 -5.28 10.97 -0.84
C ARG A 254 -4.61 11.10 0.53
N LEU A 255 -4.52 10.00 1.27
CA LEU A 255 -4.02 9.99 2.64
C LEU A 255 -2.51 9.84 2.72
N THR A 256 -1.84 9.49 1.63
CA THR A 256 -0.39 9.28 1.55
C THR A 256 0.28 10.35 0.69
N SER A 257 1.56 10.58 0.92
CA SER A 257 2.39 11.42 0.05
C SER A 257 3.59 10.62 -0.44
N ASP A 258 3.83 10.64 -1.77
CA ASP A 258 4.81 9.77 -2.38
C ASP A 258 6.24 10.07 -1.91
N ASP A 259 7.01 9.03 -1.67
CA ASP A 259 8.46 9.07 -1.46
C ASP A 259 9.17 8.99 -2.82
N THR A 260 8.95 10.00 -3.68
CA THR A 260 9.62 10.13 -4.97
C THR A 260 10.40 11.44 -5.05
N TRP A 261 11.43 11.45 -5.87
CA TRP A 261 12.23 12.66 -6.09
C TRP A 261 11.36 13.85 -6.51
N ALA A 262 10.39 13.62 -7.40
CA ALA A 262 9.56 14.70 -7.92
C ALA A 262 8.59 15.24 -6.86
N ALA A 263 8.00 14.38 -6.03
CA ALA A 263 7.15 14.78 -4.93
C ALA A 263 7.93 15.58 -3.87
N GLU A 264 9.15 15.14 -3.54
CA GLU A 264 10.03 15.86 -2.61
C GLU A 264 10.49 17.20 -3.19
N ALA A 265 10.87 17.24 -4.47
CA ALA A 265 11.26 18.47 -5.16
C ALA A 265 10.12 19.49 -5.22
N ALA A 266 8.88 19.01 -5.42
CA ALA A 266 7.69 19.87 -5.38
C ALA A 266 7.43 20.43 -3.97
N ARG A 267 7.52 19.59 -2.93
CA ARG A 267 7.42 20.02 -1.53
C ARG A 267 8.50 21.03 -1.14
N ALA A 268 9.70 20.87 -1.67
CA ALA A 268 10.80 21.80 -1.48
C ALA A 268 10.72 23.07 -2.38
N GLY A 269 9.68 23.20 -3.21
CA GLY A 269 9.52 24.34 -4.13
C GLY A 269 10.53 24.38 -5.28
N LEU A 270 11.22 23.27 -5.57
CA LEU A 270 12.20 23.16 -6.66
C LEU A 270 11.54 22.99 -8.03
N ILE A 271 10.34 22.40 -8.05
CA ILE A 271 9.46 22.29 -9.23
C ILE A 271 8.03 22.63 -8.82
N PRO A 272 7.18 23.08 -9.76
CA PRO A 272 5.75 23.27 -9.50
C PRO A 272 5.08 21.96 -9.09
N ALA A 273 4.17 21.99 -8.13
CA ALA A 273 3.43 20.81 -7.69
C ALA A 273 2.66 20.14 -8.85
N SER A 274 2.16 20.95 -9.82
CA SER A 274 1.48 20.45 -11.02
C SER A 274 2.37 19.67 -11.98
N GLU A 275 3.69 19.73 -11.83
CA GLU A 275 4.64 19.02 -12.68
C GLU A 275 5.16 17.73 -12.01
N ALA A 276 4.88 17.50 -10.72
CA ALA A 276 5.45 16.39 -9.97
C ALA A 276 5.17 15.02 -10.61
N GLU A 277 3.92 14.77 -11.00
CA GLU A 277 3.51 13.49 -11.58
C GLU A 277 3.87 13.31 -13.07
N THR A 278 4.19 14.41 -13.77
CA THR A 278 4.59 14.38 -15.20
C THR A 278 6.08 14.58 -15.40
N HIS A 279 6.82 14.83 -14.33
CA HIS A 279 8.25 15.02 -14.39
C HIS A 279 8.95 13.71 -14.78
N ARG A 280 10.04 13.78 -15.56
CA ARG A 280 10.85 12.62 -15.99
C ARG A 280 11.36 11.73 -14.81
N ARG A 281 11.33 12.23 -13.59
CA ARG A 281 11.71 11.54 -12.36
C ARG A 281 10.52 11.36 -11.41
N ALA A 282 9.31 11.35 -11.94
CA ALA A 282 8.09 11.20 -11.15
C ALA A 282 8.09 9.88 -10.35
N HIS A 283 8.55 8.79 -10.98
CA HIS A 283 8.63 7.45 -10.38
C HIS A 283 10.03 7.09 -9.83
N THR A 284 10.92 8.09 -9.62
CA THR A 284 12.21 7.84 -8.98
C THR A 284 12.02 7.80 -7.47
N LEU A 285 11.90 6.61 -6.91
CA LEU A 285 11.76 6.41 -5.47
C LEU A 285 12.94 6.99 -4.69
N THR A 286 12.67 7.57 -3.54
CA THR A 286 13.64 8.06 -2.56
C THR A 286 13.64 7.21 -1.28
N ARG A 287 12.59 6.41 -1.09
CA ARG A 287 12.44 5.46 0.03
C ARG A 287 11.73 4.20 -0.44
N TRP A 288 12.21 3.05 0.01
CA TRP A 288 11.66 1.72 -0.28
C TRP A 288 12.06 0.73 0.82
N LEU A 289 11.42 -0.43 0.85
CA LEU A 289 11.89 -1.60 1.58
C LEU A 289 12.86 -2.37 0.68
N GLY A 290 14.04 -2.72 1.19
CA GLY A 290 15.05 -3.40 0.37
C GLY A 290 16.24 -3.88 1.18
N GLY A 291 16.92 -4.91 0.69
CA GLY A 291 18.10 -5.45 1.38
C GLY A 291 19.32 -4.52 1.38
N ASP A 292 19.26 -3.42 0.66
CA ASP A 292 20.28 -2.37 0.60
C ASP A 292 19.99 -1.18 1.55
N VAL A 293 18.89 -1.24 2.29
CA VAL A 293 18.45 -0.20 3.24
C VAL A 293 18.55 -0.72 4.68
N GLU A 294 19.22 0.03 5.56
CA GLU A 294 19.46 -0.41 6.94
C GLU A 294 18.37 0.02 7.93
N ASP A 295 17.72 1.16 7.70
CA ASP A 295 16.72 1.72 8.64
C ASP A 295 15.59 2.41 7.86
N VAL A 296 14.40 1.83 7.93
CA VAL A 296 13.20 2.36 7.26
C VAL A 296 12.10 2.59 8.27
N ALA A 297 11.83 3.86 8.58
CA ALA A 297 10.65 4.21 9.36
C ALA A 297 9.50 4.54 8.40
N PRO A 298 8.31 3.93 8.51
CA PRO A 298 7.17 4.33 7.71
C PRO A 298 6.70 5.73 8.10
N HIS A 299 6.07 6.42 7.17
CA HIS A 299 5.15 7.49 7.51
C HIS A 299 3.89 6.87 8.09
N THR A 300 3.28 7.50 9.10
CA THR A 300 1.99 7.08 9.64
C THR A 300 1.11 8.29 9.90
N GLU A 301 -0.17 8.18 9.57
CA GLU A 301 -1.19 9.20 9.83
C GLU A 301 -2.53 8.56 10.17
N VAL A 302 -3.36 9.28 10.92
CA VAL A 302 -4.67 8.82 11.39
C VAL A 302 -5.75 9.79 10.95
N PHE A 303 -6.81 9.26 10.33
CA PHE A 303 -7.92 10.05 9.82
C PHE A 303 -9.26 9.53 10.34
N PRO A 304 -10.21 10.41 10.69
CA PRO A 304 -11.58 10.00 10.98
C PRO A 304 -12.30 9.62 9.67
N ILE A 305 -13.18 8.63 9.76
CA ILE A 305 -14.02 8.20 8.64
C ILE A 305 -15.44 8.74 8.81
N GLU A 306 -15.89 9.50 7.83
CA GLU A 306 -17.31 9.84 7.67
C GLU A 306 -17.97 8.81 6.76
N THR A 307 -18.95 8.09 7.24
CA THR A 307 -19.65 7.06 6.46
C THR A 307 -20.81 7.61 5.62
N PRO A 308 -21.14 6.99 4.48
CA PRO A 308 -20.42 5.88 3.86
C PRO A 308 -19.09 6.31 3.25
N ALA A 309 -18.09 5.44 3.26
CA ALA A 309 -16.76 5.69 2.70
C ALA A 309 -16.16 4.44 2.05
N THR A 310 -15.25 4.65 1.14
CA THR A 310 -14.37 3.63 0.57
C THR A 310 -12.92 3.99 0.89
N VAL A 311 -12.21 3.08 1.55
CA VAL A 311 -10.75 3.17 1.67
C VAL A 311 -10.16 2.31 0.56
N LEU A 312 -9.29 2.89 -0.26
CA LEU A 312 -8.59 2.23 -1.34
C LEU A 312 -7.09 2.26 -1.08
N VAL A 313 -6.44 1.11 -1.10
CA VAL A 313 -4.97 0.97 -1.12
C VAL A 313 -4.58 0.43 -2.48
N CYS A 314 -3.64 1.08 -3.19
CA CYS A 314 -3.29 0.67 -4.54
C CYS A 314 -1.83 0.94 -4.90
N SER A 315 -1.31 0.16 -5.85
CA SER A 315 -0.04 0.40 -6.52
C SER A 315 -0.14 1.49 -7.59
N ASP A 316 0.98 1.87 -8.16
CA ASP A 316 1.08 2.92 -9.16
C ASP A 316 0.46 2.51 -10.50
N GLY A 317 0.38 1.22 -10.81
CA GLY A 317 -0.32 0.71 -11.99
C GLY A 317 -1.81 1.11 -12.06
N LEU A 318 -2.44 1.41 -10.92
CA LEU A 318 -3.77 2.00 -10.90
C LEU A 318 -3.72 3.53 -10.88
N TRP A 319 -3.02 4.13 -9.90
CA TRP A 319 -3.12 5.58 -9.71
C TRP A 319 -2.46 6.39 -10.82
N ASN A 320 -1.57 5.84 -11.62
CA ASN A 320 -1.01 6.49 -12.82
C ASN A 320 -2.09 6.92 -13.82
N TYR A 321 -3.23 6.24 -13.85
CA TYR A 321 -4.37 6.59 -14.70
C TYR A 321 -5.42 7.45 -14.01
N ALA A 322 -5.46 7.47 -12.68
CA ALA A 322 -6.45 8.19 -11.88
C ALA A 322 -5.85 8.75 -10.57
N SER A 323 -4.77 9.51 -10.66
CA SER A 323 -3.99 9.98 -9.50
C SER A 323 -4.78 10.90 -8.55
N ARG A 324 -5.68 11.72 -9.09
CA ARG A 324 -6.45 12.69 -8.31
C ARG A 324 -7.59 12.01 -7.55
N PRO A 325 -7.80 12.35 -6.26
CA PRO A 325 -8.85 11.74 -5.44
C PRO A 325 -10.26 11.90 -6.04
N ASP A 326 -10.57 13.04 -6.65
CA ASP A 326 -11.87 13.29 -7.29
C ASP A 326 -12.09 12.44 -8.55
N VAL A 327 -11.03 12.16 -9.30
CA VAL A 327 -11.08 11.23 -10.44
C VAL A 327 -11.29 9.80 -9.95
N MET A 328 -10.52 9.37 -8.95
CA MET A 328 -10.67 8.05 -8.34
C MET A 328 -12.08 7.85 -7.75
N ALA A 329 -12.58 8.84 -7.00
CA ALA A 329 -13.94 8.81 -6.48
C ALA A 329 -15.00 8.75 -7.61
N SER A 330 -14.76 9.43 -8.73
CA SER A 330 -15.66 9.38 -9.89
C SER A 330 -15.73 7.98 -10.50
N LEU A 331 -14.62 7.23 -10.54
CA LEU A 331 -14.60 5.84 -11.02
C LEU A 331 -15.43 4.95 -10.08
N VAL A 332 -15.21 5.04 -8.78
CA VAL A 332 -16.01 4.29 -7.79
C VAL A 332 -17.51 4.62 -7.89
N ASN A 333 -17.85 5.90 -8.11
CA ASN A 333 -19.23 6.36 -8.22
C ASN A 333 -19.92 6.01 -9.56
N GLN A 334 -19.20 5.44 -10.55
CA GLN A 334 -19.83 4.85 -11.75
C GLN A 334 -20.59 3.57 -11.42
N LEU A 335 -20.23 2.91 -10.32
CA LEU A 335 -20.92 1.73 -9.84
C LEU A 335 -22.12 2.10 -8.95
N PRO A 336 -23.12 1.24 -8.85
CA PRO A 336 -24.20 1.40 -7.88
C PRO A 336 -23.67 1.55 -6.44
N ALA A 337 -24.31 2.37 -5.62
CA ALA A 337 -23.88 2.61 -4.24
C ALA A 337 -23.80 1.32 -3.37
N HIS A 338 -24.53 0.26 -3.75
CA HIS A 338 -24.54 -1.03 -3.06
C HIS A 338 -23.55 -2.04 -3.64
N SER A 339 -22.69 -1.63 -4.56
CA SER A 339 -21.67 -2.54 -5.10
C SER A 339 -20.70 -3.00 -4.01
N THR A 340 -20.35 -4.26 -4.06
CA THR A 340 -19.45 -4.92 -3.11
C THR A 340 -18.02 -4.42 -3.27
N ALA A 341 -17.17 -4.65 -2.27
CA ALA A 341 -15.76 -4.28 -2.34
C ALA A 341 -15.04 -4.92 -3.54
N ILE A 342 -15.34 -6.20 -3.83
CA ILE A 342 -14.73 -6.91 -4.95
C ILE A 342 -15.19 -6.36 -6.32
N GLU A 343 -16.47 -5.95 -6.46
CA GLU A 343 -16.96 -5.32 -7.69
C GLU A 343 -16.27 -3.99 -7.95
N VAL A 344 -16.02 -3.20 -6.87
CA VAL A 344 -15.26 -1.95 -6.98
C VAL A 344 -13.81 -2.23 -7.38
N GLY A 345 -13.15 -3.20 -6.75
CA GLY A 345 -11.78 -3.58 -7.06
C GLY A 345 -11.62 -4.01 -8.53
N ARG A 346 -12.51 -4.90 -9.02
CA ARG A 346 -12.52 -5.33 -10.43
C ARG A 346 -12.69 -4.16 -11.38
N HIS A 347 -13.64 -3.28 -11.11
CA HIS A 347 -13.90 -2.12 -11.96
C HIS A 347 -12.69 -1.19 -12.06
N LEU A 348 -11.97 -0.95 -10.95
CA LEU A 348 -10.78 -0.11 -10.93
C LEU A 348 -9.61 -0.75 -11.70
N VAL A 349 -9.40 -2.06 -11.53
CA VAL A 349 -8.36 -2.80 -12.25
C VAL A 349 -8.68 -2.90 -13.75
N GLU A 350 -9.92 -3.23 -14.13
CA GLU A 350 -10.37 -3.21 -15.52
C GLU A 350 -10.17 -1.84 -16.18
N PHE A 351 -10.50 -0.76 -15.47
CA PHE A 351 -10.26 0.60 -15.93
C PHE A 351 -8.77 0.85 -16.26
N ALA A 352 -7.86 0.43 -15.38
CA ALA A 352 -6.42 0.62 -15.58
C ALA A 352 -5.89 -0.25 -16.75
N ILE A 353 -6.39 -1.48 -16.89
CA ILE A 353 -6.07 -2.38 -18.03
C ILE A 353 -6.53 -1.73 -19.34
N ASP A 354 -7.78 -1.24 -19.42
CA ASP A 354 -8.34 -0.58 -20.59
C ASP A 354 -7.62 0.73 -20.94
N ALA A 355 -7.10 1.44 -19.94
CA ALA A 355 -6.29 2.64 -20.11
C ALA A 355 -4.87 2.36 -20.60
N GLY A 356 -4.46 1.08 -20.64
CA GLY A 356 -3.19 0.66 -21.22
C GLY A 356 -2.44 -0.43 -20.45
N GLY A 357 -2.75 -0.65 -19.16
CA GLY A 357 -2.18 -1.72 -18.32
C GLY A 357 -0.65 -1.77 -18.37
N HIS A 358 -0.01 -0.60 -18.21
CA HIS A 358 1.43 -0.49 -18.44
C HIS A 358 2.27 -1.15 -17.35
N ASP A 359 1.71 -1.29 -16.15
CA ASP A 359 2.34 -1.86 -14.97
C ASP A 359 1.47 -2.95 -14.35
N ASN A 360 1.98 -3.61 -13.31
CA ASN A 360 1.20 -4.44 -12.42
C ASN A 360 0.19 -3.58 -11.67
N ILE A 361 -1.03 -4.06 -11.48
CA ILE A 361 -2.16 -3.27 -10.98
C ILE A 361 -2.73 -3.95 -9.76
N THR A 362 -2.63 -3.30 -8.61
CA THR A 362 -3.23 -3.80 -7.37
C THR A 362 -4.17 -2.78 -6.77
N ALA A 363 -5.37 -3.23 -6.41
CA ALA A 363 -6.39 -2.45 -5.74
C ALA A 363 -7.00 -3.24 -4.57
N VAL A 364 -6.83 -2.77 -3.34
CA VAL A 364 -7.50 -3.30 -2.15
C VAL A 364 -8.52 -2.29 -1.67
N VAL A 365 -9.76 -2.71 -1.58
CA VAL A 365 -10.93 -1.89 -1.31
C VAL A 365 -11.56 -2.30 0.01
N ALA A 366 -11.71 -1.37 0.93
CA ALA A 366 -12.51 -1.51 2.15
C ALA A 366 -13.75 -0.61 2.07
N ARG A 367 -14.94 -1.20 2.21
CA ARG A 367 -16.21 -0.48 2.26
C ARG A 367 -16.62 -0.26 3.71
N VAL A 368 -16.93 0.99 4.05
CA VAL A 368 -17.36 1.38 5.40
C VAL A 368 -18.71 2.07 5.26
N ASP A 369 -19.79 1.30 5.42
CA ASP A 369 -21.14 1.78 5.14
C ASP A 369 -21.89 2.28 6.38
N HIS A 370 -21.46 1.93 7.60
CA HIS A 370 -22.11 2.31 8.86
C HIS A 370 -21.11 2.61 9.97
#